data_48ee573c0ae249db39a008e67f34c4ab
#
_entry.id   48ee573c0ae249db39a008e67f34c4ab
#
_cell.length_a   1.000
_cell.length_b   1.000
_cell.length_c   1.000
_cell.angle_alpha   90.00
_cell.angle_beta   90.00
_cell.angle_gamma   90.00
#
_symmetry.space_group_name_H-M   'P 1'
#
loop_
_entity.id
_entity.type
_entity.pdbx_description
1 polymer ?
#
loop_
_entity_poly.entity_id
_entity_poly.type
_entity_poly.pdbx_seq_one_letter_code
_entity_poly.pdbx_strand_id
1 'polypeptide(L)'
;MDNKTLYTIIVHSENIAGLLNQVTAVFTRRQINIESLNVSASSIMGVHKYTITAWMDEETVKKVVKQIEKKMDVIQAHYFTDADIYSHEIALYKVSTPAFQENPEASKVIRRYNARIVEVNPVFSIVEKNGTSEDITLLYSELRALDCVLQFVRSGRVAITTSCFERVNEFLSNREAEHKLREND
;
A
#
# COMPACT_ATOMS: atom_id res chain seq x y z
N MET A 1 27.56 0.52 0.20
CA MET A 1 26.29 0.38 0.94
C MET A 1 25.20 0.86 -0.01
N ASP A 2 24.27 -0.01 -0.34
CA ASP A 2 23.18 0.33 -1.26
C ASP A 2 22.33 1.45 -0.66
N ASN A 3 22.42 2.63 -1.26
CA ASN A 3 21.69 3.84 -0.83
C ASN A 3 20.23 3.76 -1.32
N LYS A 4 19.53 2.65 -0.97
CA LYS A 4 18.14 2.42 -1.36
C LYS A 4 17.20 2.91 -0.26
N THR A 5 16.23 3.69 -0.66
CA THR A 5 15.13 4.17 0.17
C THR A 5 13.84 3.45 -0.24
N LEU A 6 12.95 3.18 0.71
CA LEU A 6 11.61 2.69 0.41
C LEU A 6 10.77 3.87 -0.09
N TYR A 7 10.41 3.84 -1.36
CA TYR A 7 9.51 4.82 -1.95
C TYR A 7 8.10 4.25 -2.05
N THR A 8 7.12 5.12 -1.83
CA THR A 8 5.72 4.87 -2.12
C THR A 8 5.35 5.63 -3.39
N ILE A 9 4.97 4.91 -4.43
CA ILE A 9 4.54 5.47 -5.71
C ILE A 9 3.02 5.40 -5.77
N ILE A 10 2.37 6.56 -5.94
CA ILE A 10 0.93 6.69 -6.10
C ILE A 10 0.65 6.98 -7.57
N VAL A 11 -0.15 6.12 -8.20
CA VAL A 11 -0.55 6.26 -9.60
C VAL A 11 -2.06 6.37 -9.67
N HIS A 12 -2.56 7.36 -10.39
CA HIS A 12 -3.96 7.47 -10.76
C HIS A 12 -4.10 7.16 -12.26
N SER A 13 -5.05 6.32 -12.59
CA SER A 13 -5.25 5.86 -13.96
C SER A 13 -6.72 5.64 -14.28
N GLU A 14 -7.04 5.53 -15.54
CA GLU A 14 -8.33 5.00 -15.97
C GLU A 14 -8.48 3.53 -15.56
N ASN A 15 -9.73 3.08 -15.35
CA ASN A 15 -10.03 1.69 -15.03
C ASN A 15 -10.10 0.84 -16.30
N ILE A 16 -8.93 0.50 -16.86
CA ILE A 16 -8.81 -0.27 -18.10
C ILE A 16 -8.10 -1.61 -17.83
N ALA A 17 -8.65 -2.68 -18.40
CA ALA A 17 -8.06 -4.01 -18.31
C ALA A 17 -6.64 -4.03 -18.91
N GLY A 18 -5.69 -4.67 -18.19
CA GLY A 18 -4.30 -4.78 -18.63
C GLY A 18 -3.39 -3.61 -18.22
N LEU A 19 -3.92 -2.50 -17.71
CA LEU A 19 -3.10 -1.36 -17.32
C LEU A 19 -2.19 -1.68 -16.13
N LEU A 20 -2.66 -2.48 -15.18
CA LEU A 20 -1.83 -2.98 -14.08
C LEU A 20 -0.56 -3.68 -14.62
N ASN A 21 -0.69 -4.52 -15.64
CA ASN A 21 0.45 -5.20 -16.26
C ASN A 21 1.42 -4.20 -16.90
N GLN A 22 0.92 -3.13 -17.51
CA GLN A 22 1.74 -2.08 -18.11
C GLN A 22 2.54 -1.30 -17.05
N VAL A 23 1.93 -1.02 -15.90
CA VAL A 23 2.58 -0.34 -14.77
C VAL A 23 3.63 -1.24 -14.14
N THR A 24 3.28 -2.49 -13.80
CA THR A 24 4.23 -3.44 -13.18
C THR A 24 5.39 -3.83 -14.10
N ALA A 25 5.19 -3.85 -15.42
CA ALA A 25 6.24 -4.10 -16.40
C ALA A 25 7.37 -3.05 -16.35
N VAL A 26 7.10 -1.83 -15.87
CA VAL A 26 8.15 -0.79 -15.69
C VAL A 26 9.14 -1.23 -14.61
N PHE A 27 8.67 -1.85 -13.53
CA PHE A 27 9.48 -2.39 -12.45
C PHE A 27 10.24 -3.65 -12.92
N THR A 28 9.56 -4.58 -13.56
CA THR A 28 10.14 -5.85 -14.06
C THR A 28 11.31 -5.60 -15.02
N ARG A 29 11.15 -4.67 -15.97
CA ARG A 29 12.24 -4.32 -16.93
C ARG A 29 13.47 -3.74 -16.26
N ARG A 30 13.37 -3.23 -15.05
CA ARG A 30 14.48 -2.70 -14.23
C ARG A 30 14.94 -3.65 -13.15
N GLN A 31 14.35 -4.85 -13.07
CA GLN A 31 14.64 -5.83 -12.02
C GLN A 31 14.40 -5.26 -10.61
N ILE A 32 13.37 -4.41 -10.46
CA ILE A 32 12.96 -3.84 -9.19
C ILE A 32 11.85 -4.72 -8.62
N ASN A 33 12.06 -5.24 -7.41
CA ASN A 33 11.03 -5.95 -6.67
C ASN A 33 10.00 -4.97 -6.10
N ILE A 34 8.73 -5.29 -6.27
CA ILE A 34 7.63 -4.57 -5.63
C ILE A 34 7.42 -5.21 -4.25
N GLU A 35 7.53 -4.42 -3.18
CA GLU A 35 7.30 -4.87 -1.80
C GLU A 35 5.81 -5.01 -1.50
N SER A 36 5.02 -4.04 -1.93
CA SER A 36 3.57 -4.10 -1.83
C SER A 36 2.90 -3.38 -3.00
N LEU A 37 1.71 -3.85 -3.37
CA LEU A 37 0.88 -3.26 -4.41
C LEU A 37 -0.57 -3.34 -3.97
N ASN A 38 -1.19 -2.17 -3.82
CA ASN A 38 -2.62 -2.03 -3.59
C ASN A 38 -3.25 -1.30 -4.79
N VAL A 39 -4.36 -1.82 -5.29
CA VAL A 39 -5.12 -1.19 -6.37
C VAL A 39 -6.58 -1.12 -5.95
N SER A 40 -7.16 0.06 -5.99
CA SER A 40 -8.55 0.28 -5.64
C SER A 40 -9.20 1.35 -6.51
N ALA A 41 -10.52 1.35 -6.59
CA ALA A 41 -11.24 2.50 -7.13
C ALA A 41 -10.92 3.74 -6.28
N SER A 42 -10.73 4.88 -6.92
CA SER A 42 -10.56 6.16 -6.25
C SER A 42 -11.93 6.77 -5.91
N SER A 43 -11.92 7.92 -5.23
CA SER A 43 -13.14 8.71 -5.00
C SER A 43 -13.71 9.32 -6.30
N ILE A 44 -12.94 9.30 -7.39
CA ILE A 44 -13.33 9.81 -8.71
C ILE A 44 -13.83 8.65 -9.54
N MET A 45 -15.03 8.76 -10.11
CA MET A 45 -15.63 7.73 -10.95
C MET A 45 -14.73 7.41 -12.16
N GLY A 46 -14.51 6.12 -12.43
CA GLY A 46 -13.68 5.66 -13.54
C GLY A 46 -12.17 5.74 -13.32
N VAL A 47 -11.72 6.26 -12.15
CA VAL A 47 -10.30 6.37 -11.82
C VAL A 47 -9.91 5.33 -10.78
N HIS A 48 -8.82 4.61 -11.04
CA HIS A 48 -8.18 3.71 -10.10
C HIS A 48 -6.93 4.35 -9.50
N LYS A 49 -6.69 4.07 -8.22
CA LYS A 49 -5.50 4.46 -7.47
C LYS A 49 -4.65 3.23 -7.18
N TYR A 50 -3.37 3.31 -7.54
CA TYR A 50 -2.35 2.31 -7.21
C TYR A 50 -1.47 2.89 -6.11
N THR A 51 -1.19 2.11 -5.09
CA THR A 51 -0.17 2.41 -4.08
C THR A 51 0.88 1.31 -4.17
N ILE A 52 2.07 1.65 -4.65
CA ILE A 52 3.15 0.70 -4.94
C ILE A 52 4.34 1.06 -4.06
N THR A 53 4.87 0.10 -3.31
CA THR A 53 6.11 0.31 -2.53
C THR A 53 7.25 -0.52 -3.11
N ALA A 54 8.44 0.10 -3.21
CA ALA A 54 9.64 -0.59 -3.68
C ALA A 54 10.91 0.11 -3.18
N TRP A 55 11.98 -0.67 -2.98
CA TRP A 55 13.31 -0.18 -2.62
C TRP A 55 14.09 0.23 -3.84
N MET A 56 14.51 1.48 -3.93
CA MET A 56 15.33 1.99 -5.04
C MET A 56 16.08 3.26 -4.63
N ASP A 57 17.00 3.71 -5.45
CA ASP A 57 17.62 5.03 -5.32
C ASP A 57 16.74 6.14 -5.92
N GLU A 58 17.07 7.39 -5.60
CA GLU A 58 16.28 8.55 -6.01
C GLU A 58 16.28 8.76 -7.54
N GLU A 59 17.38 8.47 -8.21
CA GLU A 59 17.47 8.60 -9.68
C GLU A 59 16.55 7.58 -10.37
N THR A 60 16.53 6.36 -9.84
CA THR A 60 15.71 5.26 -10.35
C THR A 60 14.22 5.54 -10.16
N VAL A 61 13.78 6.02 -8.98
CA VAL A 61 12.35 6.32 -8.76
C VAL A 61 11.86 7.42 -9.70
N LYS A 62 12.67 8.46 -9.95
CA LYS A 62 12.34 9.51 -10.93
C LYS A 62 12.15 8.95 -12.34
N LYS A 63 12.99 8.00 -12.75
CA LYS A 63 12.89 7.33 -14.06
C LYS A 63 11.65 6.43 -14.13
N VAL A 64 11.34 5.69 -13.06
CA VAL A 64 10.17 4.81 -12.96
C VAL A 64 8.89 5.62 -13.10
N VAL A 65 8.73 6.68 -12.30
CA VAL A 65 7.54 7.54 -12.32
C VAL A 65 7.34 8.17 -13.71
N LYS A 66 8.38 8.77 -14.31
CA LYS A 66 8.31 9.32 -15.67
C LYS A 66 7.92 8.29 -16.73
N GLN A 67 8.29 7.02 -16.57
CA GLN A 67 7.87 5.98 -17.51
C GLN A 67 6.44 5.51 -17.29
N ILE A 68 5.95 5.52 -16.06
CA ILE A 68 4.55 5.25 -15.75
C ILE A 68 3.67 6.35 -16.34
N GLU A 69 4.02 7.62 -16.14
CA GLU A 69 3.29 8.78 -16.67
C GLU A 69 3.18 8.81 -18.20
N LYS A 70 4.13 8.20 -18.91
CA LYS A 70 4.08 8.08 -20.37
C LYS A 70 3.06 7.06 -20.89
N LYS A 71 2.39 6.29 -20.02
CA LYS A 71 1.32 5.39 -20.42
C LYS A 71 0.06 6.19 -20.71
N MET A 72 -0.61 5.88 -21.82
CA MET A 72 -1.74 6.64 -22.33
C MET A 72 -2.86 6.79 -21.31
N ASP A 73 -3.15 5.71 -20.57
CA ASP A 73 -4.28 5.64 -19.65
C ASP A 73 -3.88 5.99 -18.20
N VAL A 74 -2.65 6.45 -17.97
CA VAL A 74 -2.19 6.99 -16.69
C VAL A 74 -2.47 8.48 -16.63
N ILE A 75 -3.22 8.88 -15.62
CA ILE A 75 -3.59 10.28 -15.39
C ILE A 75 -2.43 11.02 -14.77
N GLN A 76 -1.85 10.46 -13.69
CA GLN A 76 -0.66 11.00 -13.01
C GLN A 76 0.05 9.92 -12.20
N ALA A 77 1.32 10.12 -11.94
CA ALA A 77 2.10 9.31 -11.01
C ALA A 77 3.06 10.19 -10.21
N HIS A 78 3.15 9.93 -8.90
CA HIS A 78 4.06 10.62 -8.00
C HIS A 78 4.75 9.62 -7.09
N TYR A 79 5.93 9.97 -6.59
CA TYR A 79 6.64 9.20 -5.58
C TYR A 79 6.81 10.02 -4.32
N PHE A 80 6.85 9.32 -3.19
CA PHE A 80 6.90 9.89 -1.86
C PHE A 80 7.82 9.07 -0.97
N THR A 81 8.44 9.72 0.00
CA THR A 81 9.07 9.09 1.15
C THR A 81 8.06 8.95 2.30
N ASP A 82 8.40 8.21 3.35
CA ASP A 82 7.52 8.06 4.52
C ASP A 82 7.28 9.40 5.26
N ALA A 83 8.13 10.41 5.04
CA ALA A 83 7.94 11.75 5.60
C ALA A 83 6.83 12.56 4.89
N ASP A 84 6.51 12.21 3.65
CA ASP A 84 5.59 12.95 2.78
C ASP A 84 4.17 12.40 2.79
N ILE A 85 3.96 11.25 3.43
CA ILE A 85 2.68 10.52 3.41
C ILE A 85 2.26 10.05 4.80
N TYR A 86 0.95 9.91 4.97
CA TYR A 86 0.37 9.11 6.04
C TYR A 86 -0.08 7.77 5.47
N SER A 87 0.45 6.68 5.99
CA SER A 87 0.14 5.35 5.47
C SER A 87 -0.19 4.36 6.58
N HIS A 88 -1.16 3.49 6.32
CA HIS A 88 -1.51 2.36 7.16
C HIS A 88 -1.65 1.08 6.34
N GLU A 89 -1.57 -0.05 7.06
CA GLU A 89 -1.87 -1.39 6.55
C GLU A 89 -2.86 -2.08 7.48
N ILE A 90 -3.57 -3.07 6.98
CA ILE A 90 -4.35 -4.01 7.80
C ILE A 90 -3.62 -5.34 7.79
N ALA A 91 -3.48 -5.95 8.97
CA ALA A 91 -2.90 -7.28 9.13
C ALA A 91 -3.84 -8.20 9.90
N LEU A 92 -3.86 -9.47 9.51
CA LEU A 92 -4.56 -10.54 10.21
C LEU A 92 -3.54 -11.60 10.66
N TYR A 93 -3.65 -11.95 11.93
CA TYR A 93 -2.84 -12.97 12.59
C TYR A 93 -3.78 -14.10 13.02
N LYS A 94 -3.60 -15.28 12.45
CA LYS A 94 -4.26 -16.49 12.92
C LYS A 94 -3.38 -17.08 14.01
N VAL A 95 -3.90 -17.18 15.21
CA VAL A 95 -3.17 -17.71 16.37
C VAL A 95 -3.86 -18.97 16.92
N SER A 96 -3.09 -19.90 17.47
CA SER A 96 -3.63 -21.07 18.15
C SER A 96 -4.39 -20.62 19.41
N THR A 97 -5.67 -20.96 19.52
CA THR A 97 -6.48 -20.59 20.69
C THR A 97 -5.97 -21.25 21.97
N PRO A 98 -5.61 -22.55 22.01
CA PRO A 98 -5.02 -23.14 23.19
C PRO A 98 -3.71 -22.46 23.62
N ALA A 99 -2.75 -22.30 22.69
CA ALA A 99 -1.47 -21.66 23.00
C ALA A 99 -1.66 -20.19 23.45
N PHE A 100 -2.63 -19.50 22.88
CA PHE A 100 -2.98 -18.12 23.24
C PHE A 100 -3.59 -18.04 24.66
N GLN A 101 -4.46 -19.00 25.03
CA GLN A 101 -5.11 -19.04 26.35
C GLN A 101 -4.13 -19.46 27.46
N GLU A 102 -3.21 -20.36 27.18
CA GLU A 102 -2.18 -20.83 28.12
C GLU A 102 -1.12 -19.75 28.41
N ASN A 103 -0.96 -18.76 27.52
CA ASN A 103 0.06 -17.73 27.67
C ASN A 103 -0.55 -16.34 27.94
N PRO A 104 -0.56 -15.88 29.22
CA PRO A 104 -1.08 -14.55 29.59
C PRO A 104 -0.36 -13.38 28.91
N GLU A 105 0.90 -13.56 28.48
CA GLU A 105 1.66 -12.52 27.76
C GLU A 105 1.06 -12.23 26.39
N ALA A 106 0.49 -13.21 25.71
CA ALA A 106 -0.13 -13.02 24.40
C ALA A 106 -1.26 -11.97 24.44
N SER A 107 -2.10 -12.02 25.48
CA SER A 107 -3.14 -11.00 25.72
C SER A 107 -2.59 -9.62 26.02
N LYS A 108 -1.44 -9.53 26.69
CA LYS A 108 -0.77 -8.25 26.98
C LYS A 108 -0.16 -7.66 25.70
N VAL A 109 0.45 -8.49 24.86
CA VAL A 109 0.99 -8.11 23.56
C VAL A 109 -0.11 -7.51 22.68
N ILE A 110 -1.25 -8.21 22.53
CA ILE A 110 -2.38 -7.72 21.74
C ILE A 110 -2.84 -6.34 22.21
N ARG A 111 -3.00 -6.15 23.54
CA ARG A 111 -3.41 -4.85 24.11
C ARG A 111 -2.37 -3.76 23.91
N ARG A 112 -1.06 -4.08 24.05
CA ARG A 112 0.04 -3.12 23.85
C ARG A 112 0.01 -2.50 22.46
N TYR A 113 -0.28 -3.30 21.44
CA TYR A 113 -0.36 -2.84 20.07
C TYR A 113 -1.76 -2.37 19.63
N ASN A 114 -2.72 -2.26 20.55
CA ASN A 114 -4.11 -1.94 20.23
C ASN A 114 -4.67 -2.84 19.10
N ALA A 115 -4.28 -4.11 19.10
CA ALA A 115 -4.83 -5.09 18.18
C ALA A 115 -6.17 -5.65 18.72
N ARG A 116 -7.00 -6.14 17.84
CA ARG A 116 -8.36 -6.58 18.15
C ARG A 116 -8.53 -8.06 17.82
N ILE A 117 -9.11 -8.81 18.73
CA ILE A 117 -9.56 -10.17 18.43
C ILE A 117 -10.92 -10.07 17.73
N VAL A 118 -11.02 -10.55 16.51
CA VAL A 118 -12.21 -10.47 15.65
C VAL A 118 -12.96 -11.79 15.55
N GLU A 119 -12.29 -12.91 15.78
CA GLU A 119 -12.88 -14.23 15.80
C GLU A 119 -12.16 -15.11 16.84
N VAL A 120 -12.94 -15.97 17.53
CA VAL A 120 -12.42 -16.96 18.46
C VAL A 120 -13.18 -18.27 18.26
N ASN A 121 -12.46 -19.35 18.07
CA ASN A 121 -13.00 -20.71 18.12
C ASN A 121 -12.04 -21.63 18.90
N PRO A 122 -12.40 -22.89 19.20
CA PRO A 122 -11.56 -23.77 20.03
C PRO A 122 -10.18 -24.07 19.45
N VAL A 123 -9.99 -23.91 18.13
CA VAL A 123 -8.76 -24.28 17.43
C VAL A 123 -7.87 -23.06 17.18
N PHE A 124 -8.48 -21.97 16.68
CA PHE A 124 -7.75 -20.74 16.39
C PHE A 124 -8.54 -19.47 16.75
N SER A 125 -7.82 -18.39 16.93
CA SER A 125 -8.36 -17.04 17.03
C SER A 125 -7.77 -16.16 15.94
N ILE A 126 -8.55 -15.19 15.47
CA ILE A 126 -8.09 -14.17 14.51
C ILE A 126 -7.88 -12.86 15.24
N VAL A 127 -6.67 -12.32 15.12
CA VAL A 127 -6.30 -11.00 15.63
C VAL A 127 -6.12 -10.07 14.44
N GLU A 128 -6.74 -8.90 14.49
CA GLU A 128 -6.63 -7.85 13.50
C GLU A 128 -5.80 -6.69 14.06
N LYS A 129 -4.91 -6.15 13.24
CA LYS A 129 -4.18 -4.91 13.53
C LYS A 129 -4.26 -3.97 12.33
N ASN A 130 -4.70 -2.75 12.57
CA ASN A 130 -4.55 -1.63 11.66
C ASN A 130 -3.46 -0.71 12.21
N GLY A 131 -2.50 -0.31 11.40
CA GLY A 131 -1.40 0.56 11.84
C GLY A 131 -0.29 0.70 10.83
N THR A 132 0.86 1.18 11.33
CA THR A 132 2.07 1.29 10.51
C THR A 132 2.66 -0.08 10.19
N SER A 133 3.46 -0.15 9.14
CA SER A 133 4.20 -1.38 8.76
C SER A 133 5.10 -1.86 9.90
N GLU A 134 5.66 -0.93 10.68
CA GLU A 134 6.51 -1.20 11.83
C GLU A 134 5.72 -1.85 12.97
N ASP A 135 4.59 -1.26 13.40
CA ASP A 135 3.72 -1.82 14.44
C ASP A 135 3.25 -3.24 14.09
N ILE A 136 2.88 -3.45 12.84
CA ILE A 136 2.44 -4.75 12.34
C ILE A 136 3.56 -5.78 12.42
N THR A 137 4.77 -5.40 12.03
CA THR A 137 5.94 -6.28 12.06
C THR A 137 6.37 -6.59 13.48
N LEU A 138 6.35 -5.61 14.38
CA LEU A 138 6.68 -5.79 15.80
C LEU A 138 5.68 -6.73 16.48
N LEU A 139 4.38 -6.50 16.28
CA LEU A 139 3.34 -7.40 16.80
C LEU A 139 3.52 -8.84 16.30
N TYR A 140 3.81 -9.01 15.01
CA TYR A 140 4.10 -10.33 14.44
C TYR A 140 5.28 -11.00 15.14
N SER A 141 6.36 -10.26 15.34
CA SER A 141 7.59 -10.77 15.95
C SER A 141 7.35 -11.19 17.41
N GLU A 142 6.63 -10.40 18.19
CA GLU A 142 6.30 -10.73 19.58
C GLU A 142 5.35 -11.95 19.67
N LEU A 143 4.29 -12.00 18.84
CA LEU A 143 3.40 -13.17 18.83
C LEU A 143 4.10 -14.44 18.35
N ARG A 144 5.02 -14.33 17.40
CA ARG A 144 5.83 -15.46 16.92
C ARG A 144 6.78 -15.96 18.00
N ALA A 145 7.37 -15.07 18.79
CA ALA A 145 8.24 -15.46 19.92
C ALA A 145 7.48 -16.24 21.01
N LEU A 146 6.15 -16.11 21.09
CA LEU A 146 5.27 -16.86 21.97
C LEU A 146 4.78 -18.18 21.36
N ASP A 147 5.27 -18.54 20.18
CA ASP A 147 4.95 -19.77 19.42
C ASP A 147 3.45 -20.01 19.20
N CYS A 148 2.67 -18.94 19.13
CA CYS A 148 1.21 -19.05 18.96
C CYS A 148 0.73 -18.75 17.53
N VAL A 149 1.57 -18.21 16.63
CA VAL A 149 1.18 -17.80 15.28
C VAL A 149 1.08 -18.99 14.32
N LEU A 150 -0.10 -19.19 13.75
CA LEU A 150 -0.36 -20.21 12.72
C LEU A 150 -0.24 -19.63 11.30
N GLN A 151 -0.72 -18.38 11.09
CA GLN A 151 -0.68 -17.73 9.79
C GLN A 151 -0.65 -16.19 9.98
N PHE A 152 -0.01 -15.52 9.05
CA PHE A 152 0.06 -14.06 8.99
C PHE A 152 -0.16 -13.57 7.57
N VAL A 153 -0.99 -12.54 7.41
CA VAL A 153 -1.20 -11.83 6.13
C VAL A 153 -1.35 -10.34 6.38
N ARG A 154 -0.98 -9.53 5.39
CA ARG A 154 -1.18 -8.07 5.41
C ARG A 154 -1.58 -7.54 4.05
N SER A 155 -2.28 -6.40 4.02
CA SER A 155 -2.82 -5.80 2.81
C SER A 155 -1.79 -5.09 1.94
N GLY A 156 -0.62 -4.74 2.49
CA GLY A 156 0.19 -3.67 1.92
C GLY A 156 -0.37 -2.28 2.26
N ARG A 157 0.36 -1.23 1.86
CA ARG A 157 0.03 0.16 2.25
C ARG A 157 -1.19 0.71 1.52
N VAL A 158 -2.05 1.39 2.27
CA VAL A 158 -2.90 2.47 1.77
C VAL A 158 -2.28 3.78 2.24
N ALA A 159 -2.22 4.80 1.37
CA ALA A 159 -1.51 6.03 1.66
C ALA A 159 -2.26 7.27 1.15
N ILE A 160 -2.15 8.35 1.94
CA ILE A 160 -2.56 9.70 1.56
C ILE A 160 -1.36 10.64 1.74
N THR A 161 -1.31 11.70 0.95
CA THR A 161 -0.26 12.72 1.08
C THR A 161 -0.53 13.61 2.29
N THR A 162 0.53 14.11 2.92
CA THR A 162 0.43 15.10 4.01
C THR A 162 0.08 16.50 3.48
N SER A 163 0.17 16.73 2.17
CA SER A 163 -0.23 17.98 1.53
C SER A 163 -1.75 18.15 1.52
N CYS A 164 -2.23 19.41 1.64
CA CYS A 164 -3.67 19.73 1.73
C CYS A 164 -4.50 19.37 0.49
N PHE A 165 -3.89 19.04 -0.66
CA PHE A 165 -4.60 18.82 -1.91
C PHE A 165 -4.09 17.61 -2.67
N GLU A 166 -4.97 16.67 -2.98
CA GLU A 166 -4.79 15.71 -4.04
C GLU A 166 -5.24 16.37 -5.36
N ARG A 167 -4.28 16.85 -6.19
CA ARG A 167 -4.57 17.66 -7.41
C ARG A 167 -5.17 16.87 -8.58
N VAL A 168 -5.68 15.68 -8.34
CA VAL A 168 -6.23 14.83 -9.43
C VAL A 168 -7.45 15.48 -10.08
N ASN A 169 -8.35 16.08 -9.28
CA ASN A 169 -9.54 16.76 -9.80
C ASN A 169 -9.18 17.97 -10.67
N GLU A 170 -8.18 18.75 -10.24
CA GLU A 170 -7.72 19.93 -11.00
C GLU A 170 -7.09 19.49 -12.33
N PHE A 171 -6.29 18.43 -12.32
CA PHE A 171 -5.68 17.88 -13.52
C PHE A 171 -6.73 17.34 -14.50
N LEU A 172 -7.75 16.62 -14.04
CA LEU A 172 -8.84 16.11 -14.88
C LEU A 172 -9.66 17.25 -15.46
N SER A 173 -10.00 18.27 -14.70
CA SER A 173 -10.74 19.43 -15.17
C SER A 173 -9.97 20.20 -16.26
N ASN A 174 -8.66 20.34 -16.11
CA ASN A 174 -7.80 20.97 -17.10
C ASN A 174 -7.73 20.13 -18.40
N ARG A 175 -7.60 18.81 -18.28
CA ARG A 175 -7.57 17.88 -19.42
C ARG A 175 -8.90 17.89 -20.18
N GLU A 176 -10.05 17.91 -19.49
CA GLU A 176 -11.37 18.03 -20.13
C GLU A 176 -11.54 19.36 -20.85
N ALA A 177 -11.03 20.45 -20.28
CA ALA A 177 -11.06 21.75 -20.91
C ALA A 177 -10.20 21.79 -22.20
N GLU A 178 -9.00 21.19 -22.16
CA GLU A 178 -8.12 21.07 -23.33
C GLU A 178 -8.74 20.18 -24.43
N HIS A 179 -9.44 19.10 -24.05
CA HIS A 179 -10.10 18.22 -25.02
C HIS A 179 -11.25 18.93 -25.74
N LYS A 180 -12.07 19.67 -24.99
CA LYS A 180 -13.16 20.49 -25.56
C LYS A 180 -12.68 21.60 -26.51
N LEU A 181 -11.51 22.16 -26.23
CA LEU A 181 -10.90 23.17 -27.12
C LEU A 181 -10.44 22.56 -28.45
N ARG A 182 -9.90 21.32 -28.41
CA ARG A 182 -9.45 20.59 -29.63
C ARG A 182 -10.59 20.04 -30.49
N GLU A 183 -11.76 19.81 -29.91
CA GLU A 183 -12.94 19.34 -30.65
C GLU A 183 -13.69 20.48 -31.37
N ASN A 184 -13.40 21.73 -30.97
CA ASN A 184 -14.04 22.93 -31.54
C ASN A 184 -13.15 23.69 -32.55
N ASP A 185 -11.95 23.20 -32.85
CA ASP A 185 -11.04 23.63 -33.91
C ASP A 185 -11.08 22.63 -35.09
#